data_8d379b5ba7122e147061d66332e63a69
#
_entry.id   8d379b5ba7122e147061d66332e63a69
#
_cell.length_a   1.000
_cell.length_b   1.000
_cell.length_c   1.000
_cell.angle_alpha   90.00
_cell.angle_beta   90.00
_cell.angle_gamma   90.00
#
_symmetry.space_group_name_H-M   'P 1'
#
loop_
_entity.id
_entity.type
_entity.pdbx_description
1 polymer ?
#
loop_
_entity_poly.entity_id
_entity_poly.type
_entity_poly.pdbx_seq_one_letter_code
_entity_poly.pdbx_strand_id
1 'polypeptide(L)'
;MPFSTIMNLWIISGEIMSEFTLNTRFKKALKGESPDMVPVCSVTQTGTVELMEMTGSYWPQANYDAGKMAALALGGYEIAGFENVRCPFCTTVLAETLGCKVAEGSVDIQPYVTDFPCKKKSDVKNISVPDSLLESRRTSVVLDAVGILKEHVGDGVPVVAGVVGPAGLASMLAGMKNYLMWFVTNPEVVEELMGTVMEACIEYANGLLERGADAVTLIDSEAGPDIIAPEMFETSVFPLYRKFCKEVKGLKILHMCGDATAVLDPLAGAGFEGISIEEKVQVSFAKEIVGDRVRLIGNVSPSDTLLMKGTEEVIIEARACLEDGIDILAPGCGLAPHTPLENIKALFRARDEYSSL
;
A
#
# COMPACT_ATOMS: atom_id res chain seq x y z
N MET A 1 2.07 5.41 -34.89
CA MET A 1 1.15 6.56 -35.05
C MET A 1 0.78 7.02 -33.65
N PRO A 2 0.97 8.27 -33.28
CA PRO A 2 0.68 8.72 -31.92
C PRO A 2 -0.84 8.88 -31.75
N PHE A 3 -1.40 8.30 -30.71
CA PHE A 3 -2.77 8.58 -30.30
C PHE A 3 -2.79 9.95 -29.63
N SER A 4 -3.27 10.93 -30.34
CA SER A 4 -3.49 12.28 -29.84
C SER A 4 -4.77 12.34 -29.04
N THR A 5 -4.62 12.74 -27.78
CA THR A 5 -5.46 13.59 -26.95
C THR A 5 -6.86 13.90 -27.51
N ILE A 6 -7.87 13.31 -26.94
CA ILE A 6 -9.24 13.85 -27.02
C ILE A 6 -9.42 14.77 -25.81
N MET A 7 -9.06 16.03 -26.00
CA MET A 7 -9.44 17.12 -25.11
C MET A 7 -10.88 17.52 -25.45
N ASN A 8 -11.85 17.09 -24.65
CA ASN A 8 -13.20 17.65 -24.72
C ASN A 8 -13.27 18.91 -23.86
N LEU A 9 -13.02 20.05 -24.49
CA LEU A 9 -13.35 21.36 -23.93
C LEU A 9 -14.87 21.59 -24.05
N TRP A 10 -15.58 21.62 -22.93
CA TRP A 10 -16.88 22.24 -22.84
C TRP A 10 -16.73 23.63 -22.23
N ILE A 11 -16.77 24.66 -23.08
CA ILE A 11 -16.85 26.06 -22.65
C ILE A 11 -18.35 26.39 -22.51
N ILE A 12 -18.83 26.44 -21.26
CA ILE A 12 -20.09 27.11 -20.95
C ILE A 12 -19.81 28.09 -19.82
N SER A 13 -19.98 29.40 -20.11
CA SER A 13 -19.93 30.53 -19.19
C SER A 13 -18.62 30.75 -18.40
N GLY A 14 -17.58 31.26 -19.04
CA GLY A 14 -16.59 32.16 -18.42
C GLY A 14 -15.77 31.72 -17.22
N GLU A 15 -16.02 30.56 -16.62
CA GLU A 15 -15.22 29.96 -15.55
C GLU A 15 -14.52 28.72 -16.09
N ILE A 16 -13.19 28.72 -16.06
CA ILE A 16 -12.38 27.53 -16.29
C ILE A 16 -12.68 26.61 -15.12
N MET A 17 -13.61 25.65 -15.31
CA MET A 17 -13.73 24.55 -14.37
C MET A 17 -12.37 23.84 -14.36
N SER A 18 -11.66 23.87 -13.24
CA SER A 18 -10.44 23.08 -13.05
C SER A 18 -10.82 21.62 -13.27
N GLU A 19 -10.34 21.04 -14.36
CA GLU A 19 -10.57 19.64 -14.68
C GLU A 19 -10.09 18.78 -13.48
N PHE A 20 -10.95 17.94 -12.93
CA PHE A 20 -10.59 17.02 -11.85
C PHE A 20 -9.53 16.05 -12.38
N THR A 21 -8.29 16.18 -11.93
CA THR A 21 -7.26 15.20 -12.21
C THR A 21 -7.44 13.98 -11.28
N LEU A 22 -6.89 12.83 -11.67
CA LEU A 22 -6.90 11.62 -10.82
C LEU A 22 -6.24 11.90 -9.47
N ASN A 23 -5.17 12.71 -9.44
CA ASN A 23 -4.49 13.11 -8.22
C ASN A 23 -5.39 14.01 -7.33
N THR A 24 -6.15 14.92 -7.92
CA THR A 24 -7.11 15.73 -7.16
C THR A 24 -8.24 14.89 -6.59
N ARG A 25 -8.79 13.95 -7.37
CA ARG A 25 -9.79 12.97 -6.95
C ARG A 25 -9.32 12.16 -5.74
N PHE A 26 -8.14 11.54 -5.86
CA PHE A 26 -7.51 10.75 -4.81
C PHE A 26 -7.28 11.54 -3.52
N LYS A 27 -6.69 12.74 -3.64
CA LYS A 27 -6.41 13.62 -2.49
C LYS A 27 -7.67 14.10 -1.79
N LYS A 28 -8.73 14.43 -2.55
CA LYS A 28 -10.02 14.80 -1.98
C LYS A 28 -10.65 13.63 -1.22
N ALA A 29 -10.69 12.44 -1.83
CA ALA A 29 -11.19 11.25 -1.17
C ALA A 29 -10.48 10.99 0.16
N LEU A 30 -9.13 11.02 0.18
CA LEU A 30 -8.34 10.83 1.41
C LEU A 30 -8.58 11.90 2.48
N LYS A 31 -8.86 13.14 2.07
CA LYS A 31 -9.14 14.24 3.02
C LYS A 31 -10.59 14.31 3.48
N GLY A 32 -11.46 13.42 2.98
CA GLY A 32 -12.90 13.47 3.27
C GLY A 32 -13.63 14.61 2.59
N GLU A 33 -13.02 15.18 1.55
CA GLU A 33 -13.68 16.12 0.65
C GLU A 33 -14.42 15.33 -0.42
N SER A 34 -15.48 15.91 -1.02
CA SER A 34 -16.23 15.23 -2.07
C SER A 34 -15.44 15.21 -3.38
N PRO A 35 -15.00 14.05 -3.88
CA PRO A 35 -14.49 13.90 -5.24
C PRO A 35 -15.65 13.91 -6.25
N ASP A 36 -15.33 13.97 -7.53
CA ASP A 36 -16.32 13.86 -8.62
C ASP A 36 -16.92 12.44 -8.72
N MET A 37 -16.15 11.42 -8.35
CA MET A 37 -16.58 10.02 -8.21
C MET A 37 -15.64 9.27 -7.25
N VAL A 38 -16.05 8.10 -6.76
CA VAL A 38 -15.21 7.24 -5.92
C VAL A 38 -13.97 6.81 -6.72
N PRO A 39 -12.75 7.08 -6.25
CA PRO A 39 -11.54 6.63 -6.94
C PRO A 39 -11.43 5.11 -6.94
N VAL A 40 -10.86 4.54 -8.02
CA VAL A 40 -10.45 3.13 -8.08
C VAL A 40 -8.93 3.07 -8.08
N CYS A 41 -8.34 2.78 -6.92
CA CYS A 41 -6.90 2.81 -6.72
C CYS A 41 -6.39 1.48 -6.17
N SER A 42 -5.08 1.26 -6.23
CA SER A 42 -4.44 0.25 -5.40
C SER A 42 -3.32 0.88 -4.57
N VAL A 43 -3.39 0.70 -3.26
CA VAL A 43 -2.38 1.17 -2.30
C VAL A 43 -1.43 0.05 -1.88
N THR A 44 -1.70 -1.17 -2.32
CA THR A 44 -0.89 -2.37 -2.15
C THR A 44 -0.25 -2.79 -3.49
N GLN A 45 0.38 -3.95 -3.57
CA GLN A 45 1.09 -4.38 -4.78
C GLN A 45 0.13 -4.67 -5.97
N THR A 46 0.52 -4.26 -7.18
CA THR A 46 -0.29 -4.36 -8.41
C THR A 46 0.32 -5.22 -9.51
N GLY A 47 1.53 -5.75 -9.31
CA GLY A 47 2.22 -6.54 -10.33
C GLY A 47 1.53 -7.89 -10.56
N THR A 48 1.09 -8.15 -11.79
CA THR A 48 0.57 -9.45 -12.24
C THR A 48 1.37 -9.96 -13.41
N VAL A 49 1.31 -11.28 -13.68
CA VAL A 49 2.03 -11.91 -14.80
C VAL A 49 1.59 -11.30 -16.13
N GLU A 50 0.29 -11.06 -16.33
CA GLU A 50 -0.21 -10.43 -17.55
C GLU A 50 0.36 -9.01 -17.73
N LEU A 51 0.44 -8.21 -16.67
CA LEU A 51 1.07 -6.88 -16.72
C LEU A 51 2.57 -6.96 -17.00
N MET A 52 3.26 -7.96 -16.44
CA MET A 52 4.68 -8.20 -16.73
C MET A 52 4.89 -8.55 -18.22
N GLU A 53 4.03 -9.39 -18.80
CA GLU A 53 4.06 -9.73 -20.22
C GLU A 53 3.80 -8.52 -21.11
N MET A 54 2.79 -7.71 -20.77
CA MET A 54 2.41 -6.54 -21.57
C MET A 54 3.42 -5.38 -21.48
N THR A 55 4.09 -5.23 -20.33
CA THR A 55 5.10 -4.17 -20.12
C THR A 55 6.52 -4.61 -20.48
N GLY A 56 6.77 -5.93 -20.62
CA GLY A 56 8.10 -6.49 -20.76
C GLY A 56 8.98 -6.37 -19.49
N SER A 57 8.38 -6.05 -18.35
CA SER A 57 9.07 -5.82 -17.08
C SER A 57 8.69 -6.87 -16.05
N TYR A 58 9.54 -7.88 -15.90
CA TYR A 58 9.25 -9.08 -15.10
C TYR A 58 9.88 -9.03 -13.72
N TRP A 59 9.23 -9.65 -12.73
CA TRP A 59 9.89 -10.13 -11.53
C TRP A 59 10.84 -11.28 -11.89
N PRO A 60 11.95 -11.44 -11.13
CA PRO A 60 12.37 -10.61 -10.00
C PRO A 60 13.04 -9.28 -10.40
N GLN A 61 13.45 -9.09 -11.68
CA GLN A 61 14.25 -7.93 -12.10
C GLN A 61 13.58 -6.59 -11.80
N ALA A 62 12.26 -6.48 -11.98
CA ALA A 62 11.51 -5.26 -11.70
C ALA A 62 11.50 -4.88 -10.20
N ASN A 63 11.95 -5.77 -9.29
CA ASN A 63 12.16 -5.43 -7.90
C ASN A 63 13.55 -4.82 -7.62
N TYR A 64 14.49 -4.93 -8.57
CA TYR A 64 15.90 -4.55 -8.39
C TYR A 64 16.43 -3.55 -9.43
N ASP A 65 15.56 -3.11 -10.36
CA ASP A 65 15.85 -2.14 -11.41
C ASP A 65 14.76 -1.06 -11.44
N ALA A 66 15.16 0.20 -11.26
CA ALA A 66 14.24 1.32 -11.13
C ALA A 66 13.39 1.54 -12.40
N GLY A 67 14.00 1.42 -13.57
CA GLY A 67 13.29 1.58 -14.86
C GLY A 67 12.25 0.49 -15.08
N LYS A 68 12.60 -0.77 -14.78
CA LYS A 68 11.67 -1.90 -14.88
C LYS A 68 10.57 -1.81 -13.82
N MET A 69 10.89 -1.37 -12.60
CA MET A 69 9.90 -1.15 -11.55
C MET A 69 8.90 -0.08 -11.98
N ALA A 70 9.38 1.04 -12.50
CA ALA A 70 8.52 2.11 -13.01
C ALA A 70 7.65 1.64 -14.19
N ALA A 71 8.22 0.92 -15.16
CA ALA A 71 7.48 0.41 -16.31
C ALA A 71 6.35 -0.54 -15.90
N LEU A 72 6.60 -1.47 -14.95
CA LEU A 72 5.55 -2.35 -14.44
C LEU A 72 4.49 -1.58 -13.64
N ALA A 73 4.89 -0.59 -12.84
CA ALA A 73 3.96 0.25 -12.09
C ALA A 73 3.06 1.10 -13.01
N LEU A 74 3.62 1.61 -14.12
CA LEU A 74 2.85 2.29 -15.17
C LEU A 74 1.85 1.34 -15.85
N GLY A 75 2.18 0.07 -16.02
CA GLY A 75 1.23 -0.95 -16.49
C GLY A 75 -0.02 -1.06 -15.63
N GLY A 76 0.10 -0.89 -14.31
CA GLY A 76 -1.04 -0.82 -13.40
C GLY A 76 -1.99 0.34 -13.72
N TYR A 77 -1.46 1.49 -14.11
CA TYR A 77 -2.23 2.66 -14.51
C TYR A 77 -2.70 2.58 -15.97
N GLU A 78 -1.77 2.43 -16.91
CA GLU A 78 -2.05 2.58 -18.35
C GLU A 78 -2.80 1.38 -18.95
N ILE A 79 -2.61 0.18 -18.38
CA ILE A 79 -3.16 -1.08 -18.91
C ILE A 79 -4.30 -1.61 -18.04
N ALA A 80 -4.09 -1.71 -16.73
CA ALA A 80 -5.12 -2.19 -15.82
C ALA A 80 -6.16 -1.12 -15.48
N GLY A 81 -5.81 0.17 -15.54
CA GLY A 81 -6.70 1.30 -15.38
C GLY A 81 -6.71 1.90 -13.98
N PHE A 82 -5.89 1.43 -13.01
CA PHE A 82 -5.84 2.04 -11.69
C PHE A 82 -5.60 3.56 -11.78
N GLU A 83 -6.31 4.32 -10.98
CA GLU A 83 -6.24 5.78 -10.98
C GLU A 83 -5.02 6.31 -10.21
N ASN A 84 -4.03 5.45 -10.00
CA ASN A 84 -2.74 5.78 -9.41
C ASN A 84 -1.64 4.86 -9.96
N VAL A 85 -0.39 5.27 -9.80
CA VAL A 85 0.78 4.39 -9.94
C VAL A 85 1.29 3.98 -8.57
N ARG A 86 1.81 2.74 -8.43
CA ARG A 86 2.23 2.21 -7.13
C ARG A 86 3.50 1.35 -7.24
N CYS A 87 4.48 1.63 -6.38
CA CYS A 87 5.68 0.82 -6.13
C CYS A 87 6.11 0.90 -4.66
N PRO A 88 7.03 0.02 -4.16
CA PRO A 88 7.56 -1.21 -4.77
C PRO A 88 6.54 -2.37 -4.69
N PHE A 89 6.82 -3.49 -5.36
CA PHE A 89 5.92 -4.65 -5.37
C PHE A 89 6.12 -5.60 -4.18
N CYS A 90 7.23 -5.50 -3.45
CA CYS A 90 7.57 -6.35 -2.31
C CYS A 90 7.74 -5.55 -1.01
N THR A 91 7.68 -6.23 0.12
CA THR A 91 7.87 -5.66 1.46
C THR A 91 9.28 -5.82 2.00
N THR A 92 10.20 -6.46 1.26
CA THR A 92 11.54 -6.85 1.76
C THR A 92 12.61 -5.76 1.62
N VAL A 93 12.27 -4.57 1.09
CA VAL A 93 13.25 -3.50 0.80
C VAL A 93 14.05 -3.10 2.04
N LEU A 94 13.38 -2.70 3.12
CA LEU A 94 14.04 -2.33 4.37
C LEU A 94 14.66 -3.54 5.09
N ALA A 95 14.02 -4.71 5.02
CA ALA A 95 14.54 -5.92 5.64
C ALA A 95 15.93 -6.30 5.07
N GLU A 96 16.09 -6.25 3.74
CA GLU A 96 17.38 -6.49 3.07
C GLU A 96 18.40 -5.42 3.45
N THR A 97 18.01 -4.15 3.48
CA THR A 97 18.86 -3.02 3.88
C THR A 97 19.35 -3.15 5.32
N LEU A 98 18.52 -3.68 6.22
CA LEU A 98 18.84 -3.90 7.62
C LEU A 98 19.48 -5.29 7.91
N GLY A 99 19.91 -6.01 6.88
CA GLY A 99 20.76 -7.19 7.01
C GLY A 99 20.07 -8.55 6.88
N CYS A 100 18.81 -8.61 6.46
CA CYS A 100 18.22 -9.89 6.07
C CYS A 100 18.82 -10.41 4.76
N LYS A 101 18.95 -11.73 4.64
CA LYS A 101 19.18 -12.36 3.33
C LYS A 101 17.84 -12.60 2.66
N VAL A 102 17.72 -12.14 1.44
CA VAL A 102 16.49 -12.19 0.66
C VAL A 102 16.73 -13.03 -0.58
N ALA A 103 15.84 -14.00 -0.83
CA ALA A 103 15.71 -14.65 -2.12
C ALA A 103 14.94 -13.75 -3.07
N GLU A 104 15.40 -13.61 -4.31
CA GLU A 104 14.81 -12.70 -5.30
C GLU A 104 13.40 -13.11 -5.77
N GLY A 105 13.03 -14.39 -5.54
CA GLY A 105 11.77 -14.94 -6.01
C GLY A 105 11.80 -15.35 -7.48
N SER A 106 10.63 -15.36 -8.12
CA SER A 106 10.44 -15.70 -9.54
C SER A 106 9.40 -14.77 -10.16
N VAL A 107 8.95 -15.06 -11.38
CA VAL A 107 7.91 -14.29 -12.08
C VAL A 107 6.57 -14.22 -11.31
N ASP A 108 6.30 -15.21 -10.47
CA ASP A 108 5.07 -15.38 -9.70
C ASP A 108 5.32 -15.51 -8.17
N ILE A 109 6.55 -15.34 -7.74
CA ILE A 109 6.94 -15.36 -6.32
C ILE A 109 7.71 -14.07 -6.03
N GLN A 110 7.17 -13.27 -5.10
CA GLN A 110 7.84 -12.06 -4.63
C GLN A 110 9.13 -12.38 -3.86
N PRO A 111 10.07 -11.43 -3.74
CA PRO A 111 11.23 -11.57 -2.86
C PRO A 111 10.81 -11.89 -1.42
N TYR A 112 11.52 -12.81 -0.78
CA TYR A 112 11.23 -13.24 0.59
C TYR A 112 12.50 -13.47 1.42
N VAL A 113 12.39 -13.27 2.74
CA VAL A 113 13.51 -13.44 3.67
C VAL A 113 13.86 -14.92 3.85
N THR A 114 15.12 -15.27 3.67
CA THR A 114 15.67 -16.62 3.85
C THR A 114 16.53 -16.76 5.10
N ASP A 115 17.10 -15.65 5.57
CA ASP A 115 17.88 -15.58 6.80
C ASP A 115 17.78 -14.16 7.40
N PHE A 116 17.85 -14.06 8.72
CA PHE A 116 17.62 -12.84 9.45
C PHE A 116 18.70 -12.58 10.52
N PRO A 117 19.01 -11.33 10.88
CA PRO A 117 20.12 -10.99 11.77
C PRO A 117 19.86 -11.32 13.25
N CYS A 118 18.63 -11.23 13.74
CA CYS A 118 18.32 -11.44 15.17
C CYS A 118 17.97 -12.91 15.46
N LYS A 119 18.99 -13.74 15.69
CA LYS A 119 18.80 -15.16 16.04
C LYS A 119 18.42 -15.36 17.52
N LYS A 120 18.79 -14.42 18.37
CA LYS A 120 18.53 -14.40 19.83
C LYS A 120 18.24 -12.97 20.26
N LYS A 121 17.60 -12.80 21.42
CA LYS A 121 17.18 -11.50 21.97
C LYS A 121 18.32 -10.47 22.06
N SER A 122 19.52 -10.90 22.44
CA SER A 122 20.69 -10.00 22.55
C SER A 122 21.16 -9.43 21.18
N ASP A 123 20.72 -10.00 20.06
CA ASP A 123 21.12 -9.53 18.73
C ASP A 123 20.35 -8.26 18.35
N VAL A 124 19.17 -8.00 18.96
CA VAL A 124 18.35 -6.82 18.73
C VAL A 124 19.15 -5.53 18.91
N LYS A 125 20.02 -5.48 19.92
CA LYS A 125 20.88 -4.31 20.20
C LYS A 125 21.91 -4.00 19.09
N ASN A 126 22.12 -4.93 18.17
CA ASN A 126 23.03 -4.72 17.04
C ASN A 126 22.31 -4.17 15.80
N ILE A 127 20.97 -4.09 15.83
CA ILE A 127 20.20 -3.48 14.75
C ILE A 127 20.29 -1.97 14.93
N SER A 128 20.69 -1.31 13.88
CA SER A 128 20.70 0.15 13.79
C SER A 128 20.33 0.60 12.38
N VAL A 129 19.73 1.78 12.30
CA VAL A 129 19.46 2.42 11.00
C VAL A 129 20.79 2.96 10.46
N PRO A 130 21.23 2.57 9.27
CA PRO A 130 22.48 3.09 8.70
C PRO A 130 22.29 4.54 8.24
N ASP A 131 23.31 5.40 8.43
CA ASP A 131 23.31 6.79 7.96
C ASP A 131 23.05 6.92 6.45
N SER A 132 23.38 5.86 5.68
CA SER A 132 23.15 5.78 4.24
C SER A 132 21.92 4.96 3.86
N LEU A 133 20.88 4.95 4.71
CA LEU A 133 19.66 4.15 4.48
C LEU A 133 19.09 4.36 3.07
N LEU A 134 18.95 5.61 2.65
CA LEU A 134 18.36 5.97 1.36
C LEU A 134 19.27 5.70 0.16
N GLU A 135 20.57 5.55 0.40
CA GLU A 135 21.58 5.25 -0.63
C GLU A 135 21.84 3.75 -0.79
N SER A 136 21.24 2.90 0.04
CA SER A 136 21.40 1.46 -0.07
C SER A 136 20.86 0.97 -1.41
N ARG A 137 21.42 -0.15 -1.92
CA ARG A 137 21.02 -0.72 -3.20
C ARG A 137 19.50 -0.90 -3.35
N ARG A 138 18.80 -1.29 -2.28
CA ARG A 138 17.37 -1.58 -2.36
C ARG A 138 16.50 -0.33 -2.26
N THR A 139 16.79 0.55 -1.32
CA THR A 139 16.03 1.78 -1.14
C THR A 139 16.23 2.74 -2.30
N SER A 140 17.48 2.90 -2.80
CA SER A 140 17.77 3.79 -3.93
C SER A 140 17.01 3.38 -5.21
N VAL A 141 16.90 2.07 -5.50
CA VAL A 141 16.11 1.58 -6.64
C VAL A 141 14.66 2.03 -6.57
N VAL A 142 14.03 1.97 -5.40
CA VAL A 142 12.63 2.39 -5.24
C VAL A 142 12.50 3.90 -5.29
N LEU A 143 13.42 4.64 -4.66
CA LEU A 143 13.46 6.10 -4.73
C LEU A 143 13.60 6.59 -6.19
N ASP A 144 14.47 5.96 -6.97
CA ASP A 144 14.66 6.30 -8.37
C ASP A 144 13.41 5.93 -9.20
N ALA A 145 12.77 4.78 -8.93
CA ALA A 145 11.53 4.40 -9.58
C ALA A 145 10.40 5.41 -9.31
N VAL A 146 10.27 5.89 -8.06
CA VAL A 146 9.32 6.96 -7.71
C VAL A 146 9.61 8.25 -8.49
N GLY A 147 10.88 8.63 -8.61
CA GLY A 147 11.29 9.79 -9.41
C GLY A 147 10.92 9.65 -10.89
N ILE A 148 11.20 8.47 -11.50
CA ILE A 148 10.81 8.15 -12.89
C ILE A 148 9.29 8.20 -13.06
N LEU A 149 8.53 7.61 -12.13
CA LEU A 149 7.07 7.63 -12.17
C LEU A 149 6.54 9.06 -12.10
N LYS A 150 7.02 9.87 -11.15
CA LYS A 150 6.58 11.27 -10.99
C LYS A 150 6.90 12.12 -12.20
N GLU A 151 8.08 11.92 -12.82
CA GLU A 151 8.44 12.59 -14.07
C GLU A 151 7.49 12.20 -15.22
N HIS A 152 7.09 10.91 -15.30
CA HIS A 152 6.21 10.42 -16.35
C HIS A 152 4.76 10.89 -16.20
N VAL A 153 4.18 10.76 -14.98
CA VAL A 153 2.76 11.05 -14.77
C VAL A 153 2.48 12.50 -14.37
N GLY A 154 3.49 13.26 -13.98
CA GLY A 154 3.37 14.66 -13.53
C GLY A 154 2.49 14.78 -12.28
N ASP A 155 1.71 15.85 -12.24
CA ASP A 155 0.77 16.12 -11.14
C ASP A 155 -0.65 15.61 -11.42
N GLY A 156 -0.86 14.96 -12.55
CA GLY A 156 -2.18 14.46 -12.97
C GLY A 156 -2.59 13.15 -12.33
N VAL A 157 -1.63 12.27 -12.01
CA VAL A 157 -1.86 10.94 -11.45
C VAL A 157 -1.10 10.79 -10.14
N PRO A 158 -1.74 10.28 -9.06
CA PRO A 158 -1.06 10.12 -7.78
C PRO A 158 -0.02 8.98 -7.83
N VAL A 159 1.16 9.27 -7.30
CA VAL A 159 2.22 8.27 -7.06
C VAL A 159 2.12 7.82 -5.60
N VAL A 160 1.81 6.53 -5.39
CA VAL A 160 1.69 5.93 -4.06
C VAL A 160 2.87 4.99 -3.80
N ALA A 161 3.61 5.23 -2.74
CA ALA A 161 4.78 4.43 -2.39
C ALA A 161 4.54 3.56 -1.15
N GLY A 162 4.96 2.29 -1.20
CA GLY A 162 4.81 1.34 -0.10
C GLY A 162 6.01 1.30 0.83
N VAL A 163 5.75 1.25 2.12
CA VAL A 163 6.75 1.08 3.20
C VAL A 163 6.28 -0.05 4.10
N VAL A 164 7.14 -1.01 4.40
CA VAL A 164 6.81 -2.05 5.41
C VAL A 164 6.72 -1.41 6.79
N GLY A 165 5.73 -1.80 7.59
CA GLY A 165 5.55 -1.30 8.94
C GLY A 165 6.46 -1.94 9.98
N PRO A 166 6.48 -1.40 11.21
CA PRO A 166 7.44 -1.80 12.25
C PRO A 166 7.24 -3.25 12.71
N ALA A 167 6.02 -3.75 12.81
CA ALA A 167 5.75 -5.12 13.21
C ALA A 167 6.20 -6.10 12.12
N GLY A 168 5.86 -5.83 10.86
CA GLY A 168 6.29 -6.63 9.71
C GLY A 168 7.81 -6.63 9.56
N LEU A 169 8.46 -5.48 9.70
CA LEU A 169 9.91 -5.39 9.60
C LEU A 169 10.62 -6.09 10.77
N ALA A 170 10.12 -5.93 11.99
CA ALA A 170 10.64 -6.65 13.17
C ALA A 170 10.49 -8.16 13.02
N SER A 171 9.34 -8.63 12.50
CA SER A 171 9.12 -10.06 12.23
C SER A 171 10.10 -10.62 11.20
N MET A 172 10.44 -9.84 10.17
CA MET A 172 11.45 -10.23 9.17
C MET A 172 12.86 -10.28 9.76
N LEU A 173 13.23 -9.32 10.61
CA LEU A 173 14.56 -9.25 11.24
C LEU A 173 14.79 -10.29 12.33
N ALA A 174 13.74 -10.73 13.01
CA ALA A 174 13.80 -11.73 14.09
C ALA A 174 13.39 -13.14 13.63
N GLY A 175 12.72 -13.23 12.49
CA GLY A 175 11.97 -14.42 12.08
C GLY A 175 10.66 -14.55 12.83
N MET A 176 9.56 -14.87 12.14
CA MET A 176 8.20 -14.91 12.68
C MET A 176 8.09 -15.69 14.00
N LYS A 177 8.74 -16.85 14.09
CA LYS A 177 8.74 -17.66 15.32
C LYS A 177 9.31 -16.91 16.53
N ASN A 178 10.46 -16.24 16.35
CA ASN A 178 11.09 -15.49 17.44
C ASN A 178 10.27 -14.24 17.77
N TYR A 179 9.77 -13.53 16.77
CA TYR A 179 8.91 -12.37 16.93
C TYR A 179 7.71 -12.69 17.84
N LEU A 180 6.91 -13.71 17.50
CA LEU A 180 5.75 -14.11 18.28
C LEU A 180 6.12 -14.60 19.69
N MET A 181 7.17 -15.44 19.78
CA MET A 181 7.62 -15.97 21.07
C MET A 181 8.13 -14.87 21.99
N TRP A 182 8.90 -13.93 21.46
CA TRP A 182 9.43 -12.81 22.27
C TRP A 182 8.34 -11.82 22.61
N PHE A 183 7.37 -11.58 21.75
CA PHE A 183 6.25 -10.70 22.05
C PHE A 183 5.49 -11.16 23.31
N VAL A 184 5.33 -12.49 23.48
CA VAL A 184 4.67 -13.06 24.68
C VAL A 184 5.61 -13.12 25.90
N THR A 185 6.91 -13.47 25.70
CA THR A 185 7.81 -13.76 26.82
C THR A 185 8.69 -12.60 27.25
N ASN A 186 8.96 -11.66 26.38
CA ASN A 186 9.83 -10.48 26.57
C ASN A 186 9.40 -9.34 25.63
N PRO A 187 8.19 -8.78 25.82
CA PRO A 187 7.64 -7.77 24.92
C PRO A 187 8.60 -6.56 24.75
N GLU A 188 9.34 -6.20 25.78
CA GLU A 188 10.33 -5.13 25.75
C GLU A 188 11.41 -5.30 24.66
N VAL A 189 11.75 -6.54 24.30
CA VAL A 189 12.73 -6.83 23.25
C VAL A 189 12.14 -6.55 21.87
N VAL A 190 10.86 -6.89 21.67
CA VAL A 190 10.16 -6.63 20.41
C VAL A 190 9.86 -5.14 20.28
N GLU A 191 9.48 -4.48 21.36
CA GLU A 191 9.25 -3.03 21.39
C GLU A 191 10.54 -2.26 21.08
N GLU A 192 11.71 -2.67 21.62
CA GLU A 192 13.02 -2.11 21.29
C GLU A 192 13.30 -2.26 19.80
N LEU A 193 13.07 -3.46 19.22
CA LEU A 193 13.29 -3.71 17.80
C LEU A 193 12.34 -2.89 16.94
N MET A 194 11.04 -2.92 17.22
CA MET A 194 10.04 -2.13 16.48
C MET A 194 10.31 -0.63 16.58
N GLY A 195 10.73 -0.13 17.74
CA GLY A 195 11.13 1.26 17.94
C GLY A 195 12.30 1.65 17.05
N THR A 196 13.34 0.81 17.00
CA THR A 196 14.52 1.05 16.16
C THR A 196 14.16 1.05 14.66
N VAL A 197 13.39 0.05 14.20
CA VAL A 197 13.05 -0.04 12.77
C VAL A 197 12.01 1.00 12.34
N MET A 198 11.22 1.53 13.25
CA MET A 198 10.31 2.65 12.95
C MET A 198 11.06 3.89 12.47
N GLU A 199 12.26 4.16 12.99
CA GLU A 199 13.11 5.26 12.48
C GLU A 199 13.44 5.04 11.00
N ALA A 200 13.80 3.81 10.62
CA ALA A 200 14.05 3.48 9.21
C ALA A 200 12.78 3.63 8.35
N CYS A 201 11.61 3.24 8.86
CA CYS A 201 10.33 3.41 8.17
C CYS A 201 10.02 4.90 7.93
N ILE A 202 10.24 5.75 8.92
CA ILE A 202 10.01 7.21 8.84
C ILE A 202 10.98 7.86 7.86
N GLU A 203 12.28 7.56 7.96
CA GLU A 203 13.30 8.11 7.06
C GLU A 203 13.01 7.71 5.62
N TYR A 204 12.72 6.43 5.38
CA TYR A 204 12.41 5.93 4.05
C TYR A 204 11.12 6.53 3.49
N ALA A 205 10.05 6.64 4.29
CA ALA A 205 8.80 7.27 3.88
C ALA A 205 9.00 8.72 3.47
N ASN A 206 9.75 9.50 4.25
CA ASN A 206 10.07 10.89 3.91
C ASN A 206 10.92 10.99 2.64
N GLY A 207 11.91 10.10 2.46
CA GLY A 207 12.69 10.03 1.24
C GLY A 207 11.85 9.76 -0.02
N LEU A 208 10.85 8.86 0.07
CA LEU A 208 9.92 8.58 -1.03
C LEU A 208 9.05 9.81 -1.36
N LEU A 209 8.57 10.53 -0.35
CA LEU A 209 7.80 11.76 -0.52
C LEU A 209 8.66 12.88 -1.16
N GLU A 210 9.90 13.03 -0.73
CA GLU A 210 10.85 13.98 -1.30
C GLU A 210 11.19 13.66 -2.78
N ARG A 211 11.15 12.38 -3.16
CA ARG A 211 11.32 11.93 -4.54
C ARG A 211 10.09 12.10 -5.42
N GLY A 212 8.95 12.50 -4.84
CA GLY A 212 7.74 12.83 -5.59
C GLY A 212 6.55 11.90 -5.37
N ALA A 213 6.59 11.00 -4.39
CA ALA A 213 5.39 10.29 -3.99
C ALA A 213 4.34 11.26 -3.45
N ASP A 214 3.08 11.10 -3.85
CA ASP A 214 1.95 11.91 -3.37
C ASP A 214 1.40 11.37 -2.04
N ALA A 215 1.57 10.06 -1.80
CA ALA A 215 1.21 9.40 -0.55
C ALA A 215 2.13 8.21 -0.27
N VAL A 216 2.27 7.84 0.99
CA VAL A 216 2.92 6.60 1.42
C VAL A 216 1.92 5.67 2.09
N THR A 217 2.03 4.37 1.79
CA THR A 217 1.27 3.31 2.47
C THR A 217 2.19 2.55 3.40
N LEU A 218 1.95 2.64 4.71
CA LEU A 218 2.56 1.78 5.70
C LEU A 218 1.87 0.42 5.67
N ILE A 219 2.59 -0.66 5.34
CA ILE A 219 2.05 -2.01 5.20
C ILE A 219 2.51 -2.82 6.41
N ASP A 220 1.60 -3.17 7.31
CA ASP A 220 1.97 -3.79 8.60
C ASP A 220 1.03 -4.94 8.97
N SER A 221 1.09 -6.00 8.19
CA SER A 221 0.23 -7.18 8.32
C SER A 221 0.40 -7.90 9.68
N GLU A 222 1.61 -7.88 10.22
CA GLU A 222 1.99 -8.57 11.45
C GLU A 222 1.56 -7.83 12.73
N ALA A 223 0.98 -6.64 12.59
CA ALA A 223 0.39 -5.87 13.68
C ALA A 223 -1.09 -6.17 13.91
N GLY A 224 -1.74 -6.87 12.99
CA GLY A 224 -3.18 -7.15 13.04
C GLY A 224 -3.61 -8.12 14.12
N PRO A 225 -4.92 -8.07 14.50
CA PRO A 225 -5.48 -8.95 15.53
C PRO A 225 -5.39 -10.45 15.23
N ASP A 226 -5.23 -10.84 13.98
CA ASP A 226 -4.99 -12.24 13.57
C ASP A 226 -3.60 -12.75 14.04
N ILE A 227 -2.68 -11.85 14.41
CA ILE A 227 -1.28 -12.15 14.77
C ILE A 227 -0.98 -11.81 16.22
N ILE A 228 -1.40 -10.64 16.71
CA ILE A 228 -1.18 -10.19 18.11
C ILE A 228 -2.50 -9.76 18.75
N ALA A 229 -2.60 -9.91 20.07
CA ALA A 229 -3.81 -9.51 20.79
C ALA A 229 -4.03 -7.98 20.68
N PRO A 230 -5.29 -7.50 20.64
CA PRO A 230 -5.60 -6.08 20.57
C PRO A 230 -4.93 -5.24 21.67
N GLU A 231 -4.82 -5.76 22.90
CA GLU A 231 -4.16 -5.07 24.00
C GLU A 231 -2.65 -4.88 23.75
N MET A 232 -2.02 -5.86 23.10
CA MET A 232 -0.60 -5.78 22.71
C MET A 232 -0.42 -4.78 21.56
N PHE A 233 -1.38 -4.74 20.62
CA PHE A 233 -1.41 -3.72 19.58
C PHE A 233 -1.46 -2.31 20.20
N GLU A 234 -2.40 -2.06 21.10
CA GLU A 234 -2.58 -0.74 21.71
C GLU A 234 -1.36 -0.27 22.50
N THR A 235 -0.68 -1.18 23.21
CA THR A 235 0.47 -0.83 24.05
C THR A 235 1.78 -0.71 23.29
N SER A 236 2.02 -1.57 22.28
CA SER A 236 3.34 -1.70 21.66
C SER A 236 3.40 -1.18 20.23
N VAL A 237 2.31 -1.24 19.45
CA VAL A 237 2.31 -0.85 18.02
C VAL A 237 1.68 0.53 17.82
N PHE A 238 0.52 0.79 18.41
CA PHE A 238 -0.23 2.03 18.22
C PHE A 238 0.59 3.31 18.53
N PRO A 239 1.43 3.37 19.59
CA PRO A 239 2.30 4.52 19.83
C PRO A 239 3.29 4.78 18.67
N LEU A 240 3.78 3.71 18.02
CA LEU A 240 4.68 3.81 16.88
C LEU A 240 3.96 4.37 15.65
N TYR A 241 2.70 3.99 15.41
CA TYR A 241 1.89 4.55 14.35
C TYR A 241 1.64 6.05 14.55
N ARG A 242 1.36 6.47 15.78
CA ARG A 242 1.24 7.89 16.09
C ARG A 242 2.55 8.65 15.84
N LYS A 243 3.69 8.05 16.17
CA LYS A 243 5.00 8.62 15.87
C LYS A 243 5.19 8.74 14.35
N PHE A 244 4.91 7.68 13.59
CA PHE A 244 4.98 7.70 12.13
C PHE A 244 4.12 8.84 11.55
N CYS A 245 2.86 8.93 11.96
CA CYS A 245 1.93 9.95 11.48
C CYS A 245 2.38 11.38 11.81
N LYS A 246 3.07 11.57 12.94
CA LYS A 246 3.60 12.87 13.36
C LYS A 246 4.85 13.29 12.56
N GLU A 247 5.72 12.34 12.21
CA GLU A 247 7.05 12.63 11.66
C GLU A 247 7.13 12.49 10.14
N VAL A 248 6.19 11.76 9.52
CA VAL A 248 6.05 11.69 8.06
C VAL A 248 5.27 12.89 7.53
N LYS A 249 5.84 13.60 6.54
CA LYS A 249 5.40 14.94 6.11
C LYS A 249 4.29 14.95 5.04
N GLY A 250 3.89 13.80 4.49
CA GLY A 250 2.92 13.70 3.40
C GLY A 250 1.63 12.99 3.81
N LEU A 251 0.81 12.64 2.82
CA LEU A 251 -0.36 11.79 3.03
C LEU A 251 0.08 10.37 3.37
N LYS A 252 -0.56 9.80 4.39
CA LYS A 252 -0.23 8.50 4.98
C LYS A 252 -1.45 7.59 4.97
N ILE A 253 -1.25 6.39 4.48
CA ILE A 253 -2.22 5.32 4.46
C ILE A 253 -1.65 4.17 5.30
N LEU A 254 -2.46 3.54 6.12
CA LEU A 254 -2.13 2.26 6.73
C LEU A 254 -2.80 1.15 5.94
N HIS A 255 -2.07 0.10 5.59
CA HIS A 255 -2.67 -1.17 5.17
C HIS A 255 -2.43 -2.22 6.25
N MET A 256 -3.50 -2.82 6.72
CA MET A 256 -3.49 -3.92 7.67
C MET A 256 -4.23 -5.11 7.07
N CYS A 257 -3.54 -6.25 6.95
CA CYS A 257 -4.14 -7.49 6.50
C CYS A 257 -5.01 -8.13 7.59
N GLY A 258 -5.91 -9.00 7.18
CA GLY A 258 -6.74 -9.77 8.08
C GLY A 258 -7.94 -8.99 8.64
N ASP A 259 -8.52 -9.52 9.70
CA ASP A 259 -9.64 -8.88 10.38
C ASP A 259 -9.16 -7.80 11.36
N ALA A 260 -9.08 -6.56 10.88
CA ALA A 260 -8.69 -5.41 11.68
C ALA A 260 -9.80 -4.84 12.57
N THR A 261 -11.00 -5.42 12.58
CA THR A 261 -12.19 -4.87 13.24
C THR A 261 -11.95 -4.48 14.70
N ALA A 262 -11.24 -5.33 15.46
CA ALA A 262 -10.99 -5.10 16.89
C ALA A 262 -10.08 -3.88 17.19
N VAL A 263 -9.33 -3.38 16.20
CA VAL A 263 -8.39 -2.26 16.36
C VAL A 263 -8.75 -1.03 15.53
N LEU A 264 -9.91 -1.03 14.83
CA LEU A 264 -10.34 0.09 13.98
C LEU A 264 -10.51 1.38 14.76
N ASP A 265 -11.07 1.33 15.97
CA ASP A 265 -11.30 2.54 16.77
C ASP A 265 -10.00 3.26 17.17
N PRO A 266 -9.00 2.60 17.78
CA PRO A 266 -7.70 3.23 17.99
C PRO A 266 -7.03 3.64 16.66
N LEU A 267 -7.09 2.83 15.60
CA LEU A 267 -6.51 3.17 14.30
C LEU A 267 -7.06 4.46 13.72
N ALA A 268 -8.37 4.71 13.84
CA ALA A 268 -8.99 5.93 13.39
C ALA A 268 -8.45 7.20 14.09
N GLY A 269 -7.82 7.03 15.27
CA GLY A 269 -7.17 8.11 16.03
C GLY A 269 -5.64 8.19 15.85
N ALA A 270 -5.03 7.33 15.03
CA ALA A 270 -3.57 7.29 14.87
C ALA A 270 -3.01 8.48 14.08
N GLY A 271 -3.78 9.03 13.13
CA GLY A 271 -3.38 10.18 12.31
C GLY A 271 -3.06 9.81 10.84
N PHE A 272 -3.46 8.64 10.38
CA PHE A 272 -3.49 8.29 8.95
C PHE A 272 -4.66 8.99 8.28
N GLU A 273 -4.51 9.37 7.01
CA GLU A 273 -5.61 9.88 6.19
C GLU A 273 -6.52 8.73 5.69
N GLY A 274 -5.97 7.55 5.48
CA GLY A 274 -6.70 6.36 5.05
C GLY A 274 -6.26 5.08 5.73
N ILE A 275 -7.20 4.14 5.89
CA ILE A 275 -6.93 2.75 6.30
C ILE A 275 -7.41 1.84 5.18
N SER A 276 -6.48 1.03 4.67
CA SER A 276 -6.77 -0.03 3.69
C SER A 276 -7.06 -1.33 4.44
N ILE A 277 -8.25 -1.87 4.22
CA ILE A 277 -8.82 -3.04 4.90
C ILE A 277 -9.03 -4.19 3.93
N GLU A 278 -8.95 -5.43 4.43
CA GLU A 278 -9.29 -6.65 3.69
C GLU A 278 -10.80 -6.96 3.75
N GLU A 279 -11.25 -7.87 2.89
CA GLU A 279 -12.63 -8.34 2.78
C GLU A 279 -13.21 -8.95 4.06
N LYS A 280 -12.37 -9.34 5.01
CA LYS A 280 -12.79 -9.82 6.34
C LYS A 280 -13.44 -8.74 7.19
N VAL A 281 -13.17 -7.47 6.89
CA VAL A 281 -13.74 -6.31 7.56
C VAL A 281 -14.98 -5.85 6.78
N GLN A 282 -16.15 -5.91 7.39
CA GLN A 282 -17.39 -5.38 6.78
C GLN A 282 -17.31 -3.84 6.70
N VAL A 283 -17.42 -3.29 5.49
CA VAL A 283 -17.22 -1.85 5.24
C VAL A 283 -18.22 -0.99 6.01
N SER A 284 -19.51 -1.30 5.95
CA SER A 284 -20.55 -0.53 6.66
C SER A 284 -20.30 -0.48 8.17
N PHE A 285 -19.92 -1.62 8.79
CA PHE A 285 -19.58 -1.67 10.21
C PHE A 285 -18.29 -0.89 10.52
N ALA A 286 -17.28 -1.01 9.67
CA ALA A 286 -16.06 -0.23 9.82
C ALA A 286 -16.34 1.28 9.74
N LYS A 287 -17.22 1.74 8.83
CA LYS A 287 -17.64 3.13 8.72
C LYS A 287 -18.32 3.63 9.98
N GLU A 288 -19.17 2.80 10.63
CA GLU A 288 -19.80 3.16 11.91
C GLU A 288 -18.73 3.38 13.01
N ILE A 289 -17.69 2.54 13.07
CA ILE A 289 -16.62 2.65 14.06
C ILE A 289 -15.74 3.89 13.78
N VAL A 290 -15.24 4.03 12.56
CA VAL A 290 -14.25 5.07 12.26
C VAL A 290 -14.89 6.45 12.09
N GLY A 291 -16.14 6.53 11.65
CA GLY A 291 -16.84 7.78 11.33
C GLY A 291 -16.07 8.60 10.29
N ASP A 292 -15.97 9.90 10.54
CA ASP A 292 -15.21 10.83 9.68
C ASP A 292 -13.74 11.01 10.08
N ARG A 293 -13.26 10.23 11.05
CA ARG A 293 -11.88 10.35 11.56
C ARG A 293 -10.81 9.90 10.57
N VAL A 294 -11.14 8.92 9.72
CA VAL A 294 -10.24 8.35 8.71
C VAL A 294 -11.04 7.81 7.52
N ARG A 295 -10.43 7.72 6.35
CA ARG A 295 -11.07 7.17 5.14
C ARG A 295 -10.77 5.69 5.00
N LEU A 296 -11.74 4.91 4.49
CA LEU A 296 -11.60 3.49 4.24
C LEU A 296 -11.27 3.22 2.76
N ILE A 297 -10.30 2.36 2.54
CA ILE A 297 -9.80 1.96 1.23
C ILE A 297 -9.92 0.44 1.12
N GLY A 298 -10.47 -0.06 0.05
CA GLY A 298 -10.60 -1.51 -0.15
C GLY A 298 -11.92 -1.86 -0.83
N ASN A 299 -12.52 -3.03 -0.59
CA ASN A 299 -11.91 -4.19 0.08
C ASN A 299 -12.29 -5.47 -0.67
N VAL A 300 -12.30 -5.38 -2.03
CA VAL A 300 -12.60 -6.54 -2.88
C VAL A 300 -11.54 -7.62 -2.69
N SER A 301 -11.96 -8.85 -2.39
CA SER A 301 -11.04 -9.94 -2.08
C SER A 301 -10.04 -10.20 -3.22
N PRO A 302 -8.72 -10.10 -2.95
CA PRO A 302 -7.71 -10.33 -3.99
C PRO A 302 -7.56 -11.80 -4.37
N SER A 303 -7.83 -12.72 -3.46
CA SER A 303 -7.71 -14.16 -3.68
C SER A 303 -9.03 -14.79 -4.06
N ASP A 304 -10.06 -14.65 -3.21
CA ASP A 304 -11.30 -15.39 -3.38
C ASP A 304 -12.15 -14.86 -4.54
N THR A 305 -12.02 -13.57 -4.86
CA THR A 305 -12.83 -12.95 -5.92
C THR A 305 -12.00 -12.53 -7.11
N LEU A 306 -11.01 -11.63 -6.94
CA LEU A 306 -10.22 -11.13 -8.07
C LEU A 306 -9.39 -12.21 -8.77
N LEU A 307 -8.85 -13.20 -8.03
CA LEU A 307 -8.10 -14.29 -8.62
C LEU A 307 -9.00 -15.46 -9.07
N MET A 308 -9.95 -15.88 -8.22
CA MET A 308 -10.61 -17.20 -8.37
C MET A 308 -11.98 -17.15 -9.03
N LYS A 309 -12.62 -15.96 -9.16
CA LYS A 309 -13.96 -15.82 -9.75
C LYS A 309 -13.92 -15.08 -11.09
N GLY A 310 -15.08 -14.88 -11.67
CA GLY A 310 -15.25 -14.15 -12.92
C GLY A 310 -15.55 -12.65 -12.70
N THR A 311 -15.61 -11.91 -13.81
CA THR A 311 -15.85 -10.47 -13.77
C THR A 311 -17.20 -10.08 -13.17
N GLU A 312 -18.22 -10.93 -13.30
CA GLU A 312 -19.55 -10.67 -12.75
C GLU A 312 -19.53 -10.65 -11.21
N GLU A 313 -18.86 -11.64 -10.59
CA GLU A 313 -18.70 -11.70 -9.14
C GLU A 313 -17.84 -10.55 -8.61
N VAL A 314 -16.83 -10.12 -9.37
CA VAL A 314 -16.04 -8.94 -9.03
C VAL A 314 -16.93 -7.68 -9.03
N ILE A 315 -17.78 -7.50 -10.03
CA ILE A 315 -18.72 -6.36 -10.11
C ILE A 315 -19.69 -6.38 -8.93
N ILE A 316 -20.22 -7.53 -8.56
CA ILE A 316 -21.14 -7.67 -7.43
C ILE A 316 -20.46 -7.25 -6.13
N GLU A 317 -19.26 -7.77 -5.84
CA GLU A 317 -18.54 -7.47 -4.60
C GLU A 317 -18.08 -6.00 -4.56
N ALA A 318 -17.54 -5.48 -5.67
CA ALA A 318 -17.15 -4.08 -5.77
C ALA A 318 -18.34 -3.12 -5.58
N ARG A 319 -19.51 -3.46 -6.11
CA ARG A 319 -20.75 -2.70 -5.90
C ARG A 319 -21.17 -2.72 -4.43
N ALA A 320 -21.09 -3.87 -3.76
CA ALA A 320 -21.38 -3.95 -2.32
C ALA A 320 -20.45 -3.04 -1.50
N CYS A 321 -19.14 -3.00 -1.83
CA CYS A 321 -18.22 -2.07 -1.19
C CYS A 321 -18.65 -0.59 -1.38
N LEU A 322 -19.09 -0.23 -2.60
CA LEU A 322 -19.54 1.13 -2.92
C LEU A 322 -20.85 1.48 -2.18
N GLU A 323 -21.81 0.57 -2.12
CA GLU A 323 -23.08 0.72 -1.41
C GLU A 323 -22.86 0.84 0.11
N ASP A 324 -21.87 0.13 0.66
CA ASP A 324 -21.47 0.21 2.06
C ASP A 324 -20.65 1.48 2.38
N GLY A 325 -20.34 2.32 1.38
CA GLY A 325 -19.74 3.64 1.54
C GLY A 325 -18.24 3.65 1.64
N ILE A 326 -17.53 2.76 0.93
CA ILE A 326 -16.07 2.83 0.82
C ILE A 326 -15.63 4.17 0.20
N ASP A 327 -14.58 4.80 0.75
CA ASP A 327 -14.12 6.10 0.25
C ASP A 327 -13.23 5.97 -1.00
N ILE A 328 -12.47 4.88 -1.11
CA ILE A 328 -11.64 4.53 -2.27
C ILE A 328 -11.83 3.04 -2.53
N LEU A 329 -12.36 2.68 -3.70
CA LEU A 329 -12.51 1.29 -4.10
C LEU A 329 -11.14 0.72 -4.48
N ALA A 330 -10.79 -0.43 -3.91
CA ALA A 330 -9.50 -1.07 -4.12
C ALA A 330 -9.59 -2.59 -3.93
N PRO A 331 -8.60 -3.36 -4.40
CA PRO A 331 -8.36 -4.69 -3.84
C PRO A 331 -8.10 -4.61 -2.34
N GLY A 332 -8.60 -5.58 -1.57
CA GLY A 332 -8.44 -5.64 -0.12
C GLY A 332 -7.00 -5.84 0.35
N CYS A 333 -6.14 -6.38 -0.51
CA CYS A 333 -4.70 -6.55 -0.30
C CYS A 333 -3.96 -6.52 -1.65
N GLY A 334 -2.67 -6.89 -1.67
CA GLY A 334 -1.89 -7.04 -2.91
C GLY A 334 -2.48 -8.07 -3.86
N LEU A 335 -2.52 -7.73 -5.15
CA LEU A 335 -2.98 -8.65 -6.18
C LEU A 335 -2.13 -9.92 -6.22
N ALA A 336 -2.77 -11.07 -6.38
CA ALA A 336 -2.06 -12.30 -6.68
C ALA A 336 -1.42 -12.22 -8.08
N PRO A 337 -0.24 -12.84 -8.30
CA PRO A 337 0.46 -12.76 -9.59
C PRO A 337 -0.36 -13.18 -10.80
N HIS A 338 -1.26 -14.15 -10.63
CA HIS A 338 -2.12 -14.68 -11.70
C HIS A 338 -3.53 -14.06 -11.72
N THR A 339 -3.76 -12.94 -11.04
CA THR A 339 -5.05 -12.23 -11.11
C THR A 339 -5.31 -11.79 -12.56
N PRO A 340 -6.46 -12.20 -13.17
CA PRO A 340 -6.80 -11.84 -14.53
C PRO A 340 -6.98 -10.33 -14.69
N LEU A 341 -6.43 -9.75 -15.75
CA LEU A 341 -6.54 -8.32 -16.03
C LEU A 341 -8.01 -7.86 -16.17
N GLU A 342 -8.85 -8.69 -16.77
CA GLU A 342 -10.28 -8.38 -16.93
C GLU A 342 -11.02 -8.30 -15.59
N ASN A 343 -10.59 -9.05 -14.58
CA ASN A 343 -11.13 -8.95 -13.22
C ASN A 343 -10.70 -7.62 -12.56
N ILE A 344 -9.48 -7.15 -12.79
CA ILE A 344 -9.05 -5.82 -12.33
C ILE A 344 -9.90 -4.74 -12.99
N LYS A 345 -10.13 -4.83 -14.30
CA LYS A 345 -10.97 -3.88 -15.06
C LYS A 345 -12.44 -3.91 -14.63
N ALA A 346 -12.91 -5.01 -14.06
CA ALA A 346 -14.29 -5.11 -13.57
C ALA A 346 -14.56 -4.17 -12.38
N LEU A 347 -13.55 -3.79 -11.59
CA LEU A 347 -13.66 -2.79 -10.53
C LEU A 347 -14.14 -1.43 -11.08
N PHE A 348 -13.59 -1.02 -12.22
CA PHE A 348 -13.95 0.24 -12.89
C PHE A 348 -15.37 0.19 -13.44
N ARG A 349 -15.74 -0.92 -14.06
CA ARG A 349 -17.11 -1.13 -14.56
C ARG A 349 -18.13 -1.01 -13.41
N ALA A 350 -17.85 -1.64 -12.25
CA ALA A 350 -18.71 -1.55 -11.08
C ALA A 350 -18.88 -0.11 -10.59
N ARG A 351 -17.76 0.65 -10.49
CA ARG A 351 -17.76 2.05 -10.08
C ARG A 351 -18.52 2.94 -11.07
N ASP A 352 -18.29 2.77 -12.36
CA ASP A 352 -18.91 3.61 -13.40
C ASP A 352 -20.43 3.37 -13.48
N GLU A 353 -20.88 2.11 -13.36
CA GLU A 353 -22.28 1.77 -13.24
C GLU A 353 -22.92 2.35 -11.97
N TYR A 354 -22.23 2.27 -10.82
CA TYR A 354 -22.71 2.84 -9.55
C TYR A 354 -22.85 4.37 -9.64
N SER A 355 -21.88 5.05 -10.25
CA SER A 355 -21.89 6.52 -10.38
C SER A 355 -22.95 7.04 -11.37
N SER A 356 -23.54 6.18 -12.17
CA SER A 356 -24.59 6.54 -13.14
C SER A 356 -26.02 6.38 -12.57
N LEU A 357 -26.17 5.85 -11.36
CA LEU A 357 -27.44 5.69 -10.63
C LEU A 357 -27.79 6.96 -9.86
#